data_7061e91030eec8b3cf54138c87d8f225
#
_entry.id   7061e91030eec8b3cf54138c87d8f225
#
_cell.length_a   1.000
_cell.length_b   1.000
_cell.length_c   1.000
_cell.angle_alpha   90.00
_cell.angle_beta   90.00
_cell.angle_gamma   90.00
#
_symmetry.space_group_name_H-M   'P 1'
#
loop_
_entity.id
_entity.type
_entity.pdbx_description
1 polymer ?
#
loop_
_entity_poly.entity_id
_entity_poly.type
_entity_poly.pdbx_seq_one_letter_code
_entity_poly.pdbx_strand_id
1 'polypeptide(L)'
;IDHKDFFEKITAPFKASGRQRQGKTPEEAIAWMQRGADYTKKMQSLKPSLKLMKMLENNGLLDESKLSHFIDLDKKDPAAIAKFLKDKQIDPLDLDMSEETQYKPTNHAVSDDQMRFNEVLEDVQSTPFGKETVQIIDKQWDKVSQGRVFKEPKILELINTHRETGIYDQVISEVDRLKLLNVIPE
;
A
#
# COMPACT_ATOMS: atom_id res chain seq x y z
N ILE A 1 -24.27 28.96 19.29
CA ILE A 1 -24.16 27.68 18.52
C ILE A 1 -25.59 27.27 18.22
N ASP A 2 -25.94 27.10 16.93
CA ASP A 2 -27.24 26.54 16.55
C ASP A 2 -27.20 25.04 16.81
N HIS A 3 -27.86 24.61 17.89
CA HIS A 3 -27.89 23.23 18.32
C HIS A 3 -28.57 22.31 17.30
N LYS A 4 -29.51 22.82 16.51
CA LYS A 4 -30.21 22.05 15.47
C LYS A 4 -29.28 21.77 14.30
N ASP A 5 -28.60 22.80 13.79
CA ASP A 5 -27.62 22.66 12.72
C ASP A 5 -26.47 21.72 13.12
N PHE A 6 -26.00 21.83 14.36
CA PHE A 6 -24.97 20.93 14.89
C PHE A 6 -25.44 19.46 14.95
N PHE A 7 -26.67 19.22 15.44
CA PHE A 7 -27.24 17.88 15.49
C PHE A 7 -27.43 17.27 14.10
N GLU A 8 -27.96 18.05 13.15
CA GLU A 8 -28.14 17.62 11.77
C GLU A 8 -26.79 17.24 11.10
N LYS A 9 -25.74 18.00 11.33
CA LYS A 9 -24.40 17.72 10.82
C LYS A 9 -23.76 16.48 11.43
N ILE A 10 -23.91 16.26 12.74
CA ILE A 10 -23.34 15.08 13.44
C ILE A 10 -24.05 13.79 13.06
N THR A 11 -25.34 13.87 12.77
CA THR A 11 -26.16 12.72 12.38
C THR A 11 -26.30 12.55 10.88
N ALA A 12 -25.68 13.42 10.08
CA ALA A 12 -25.70 13.32 8.62
C ALA A 12 -25.12 11.99 8.12
N PRO A 13 -25.64 11.44 7.03
CA PRO A 13 -25.10 10.23 6.43
C PRO A 13 -23.66 10.43 5.96
N PHE A 14 -22.78 9.48 6.21
CA PHE A 14 -21.40 9.47 5.75
C PHE A 14 -20.99 8.09 5.20
N LYS A 15 -19.97 8.08 4.35
CA LYS A 15 -19.40 6.82 3.85
C LYS A 15 -18.30 6.32 4.75
N ALA A 16 -18.36 5.05 5.14
CA ALA A 16 -17.28 4.35 5.84
C ALA A 16 -17.20 2.91 5.32
N SER A 17 -16.00 2.47 4.94
CA SER A 17 -15.73 1.14 4.37
C SER A 17 -16.64 0.82 3.17
N GLY A 18 -16.79 1.76 2.24
CA GLY A 18 -17.62 1.62 1.04
C GLY A 18 -19.12 1.60 1.27
N ARG A 19 -19.59 1.74 2.52
CA ARG A 19 -21.02 1.71 2.88
C ARG A 19 -21.46 3.04 3.46
N GLN A 20 -22.71 3.42 3.13
CA GLN A 20 -23.34 4.59 3.76
C GLN A 20 -23.77 4.23 5.18
N ARG A 21 -23.41 5.07 6.15
CA ARG A 21 -23.76 4.94 7.56
C ARG A 21 -24.39 6.24 8.01
N GLN A 22 -25.29 6.15 8.99
CA GLN A 22 -25.95 7.31 9.61
C GLN A 22 -26.10 7.05 11.08
N GLY A 23 -25.65 7.99 11.92
CA GLY A 23 -25.90 8.00 13.35
C GLY A 23 -27.33 8.46 13.63
N LYS A 24 -28.01 7.76 14.52
CA LYS A 24 -29.37 8.13 14.93
C LYS A 24 -29.38 8.99 16.17
N THR A 25 -28.31 8.94 16.97
CA THR A 25 -28.17 9.69 18.23
C THR A 25 -26.77 10.28 18.38
N PRO A 26 -26.61 11.38 19.17
CA PRO A 26 -25.31 11.94 19.51
C PRO A 26 -24.37 10.93 20.18
N GLU A 27 -24.90 10.01 21.01
CA GLU A 27 -24.14 9.00 21.70
C GLU A 27 -23.50 8.00 20.71
N GLU A 28 -24.24 7.61 19.66
CA GLU A 28 -23.68 6.79 18.57
C GLU A 28 -22.55 7.53 17.83
N ALA A 29 -22.72 8.82 17.55
CA ALA A 29 -21.68 9.62 16.90
C ALA A 29 -20.42 9.70 17.79
N ILE A 30 -20.58 9.95 19.10
CA ILE A 30 -19.47 9.97 20.06
C ILE A 30 -18.77 8.60 20.12
N ALA A 31 -19.55 7.51 20.17
CA ALA A 31 -18.98 6.17 20.17
C ALA A 31 -18.16 5.87 18.90
N TRP A 32 -18.59 6.37 17.74
CA TRP A 32 -17.83 6.23 16.49
C TRP A 32 -16.56 7.08 16.50
N MET A 33 -16.61 8.32 17.02
CA MET A 33 -15.42 9.17 17.19
C MET A 33 -14.39 8.50 18.12
N GLN A 34 -14.83 7.95 19.24
CA GLN A 34 -13.96 7.22 20.17
C GLN A 34 -13.32 6.00 19.49
N ARG A 35 -14.12 5.17 18.78
CA ARG A 35 -13.60 4.02 18.02
C ARG A 35 -12.61 4.45 16.95
N GLY A 36 -12.86 5.58 16.26
CA GLY A 36 -11.95 6.13 15.28
C GLY A 36 -10.61 6.55 15.90
N ALA A 37 -10.66 7.25 17.04
CA ALA A 37 -9.45 7.63 17.77
C ALA A 37 -8.67 6.41 18.30
N ASP A 38 -9.36 5.42 18.84
CA ASP A 38 -8.75 4.15 19.30
C ASP A 38 -8.15 3.36 18.14
N TYR A 39 -8.83 3.32 17.00
CA TYR A 39 -8.32 2.68 15.79
C TYR A 39 -7.02 3.33 15.31
N THR A 40 -7.01 4.65 15.22
CA THR A 40 -5.82 5.41 14.81
C THR A 40 -4.63 5.11 15.71
N LYS A 41 -4.83 5.11 17.03
CA LYS A 41 -3.80 4.79 18.01
C LYS A 41 -3.29 3.35 17.85
N LYS A 42 -4.20 2.38 17.69
CA LYS A 42 -3.85 0.97 17.45
C LYS A 42 -3.07 0.80 16.14
N MET A 43 -3.51 1.45 15.06
CA MET A 43 -2.80 1.38 13.77
C MET A 43 -1.40 1.98 13.85
N GLN A 44 -1.23 3.11 14.56
CA GLN A 44 0.10 3.68 14.80
C GLN A 44 1.03 2.72 15.55
N SER A 45 0.52 2.01 16.57
CA SER A 45 1.32 1.02 17.31
C SER A 45 1.63 -0.23 16.49
N LEU A 46 0.78 -0.60 15.54
CA LEU A 46 0.99 -1.75 14.64
C LEU A 46 1.88 -1.44 13.44
N LYS A 47 2.08 -0.17 13.12
CA LYS A 47 2.83 0.26 11.92
C LYS A 47 4.21 -0.41 11.77
N PRO A 48 5.06 -0.54 12.82
CA PRO A 48 6.33 -1.26 12.70
C PRO A 48 6.15 -2.72 12.31
N SER A 49 5.17 -3.41 12.89
CA SER A 49 4.87 -4.81 12.56
C SER A 49 4.35 -4.97 11.12
N LEU A 50 3.50 -4.06 10.66
CA LEU A 50 3.01 -4.04 9.28
C LEU A 50 4.15 -3.83 8.29
N LYS A 51 5.13 -2.98 8.60
CA LYS A 51 6.34 -2.81 7.77
C LYS A 51 7.16 -4.09 7.67
N LEU A 52 7.34 -4.81 8.78
CA LEU A 52 8.02 -6.10 8.79
C LEU A 52 7.26 -7.14 7.97
N MET A 53 5.94 -7.22 8.15
CA MET A 53 5.09 -8.11 7.35
C MET A 53 5.22 -7.80 5.85
N LYS A 54 5.17 -6.52 5.47
CA LYS A 54 5.33 -6.11 4.06
C LYS A 54 6.73 -6.38 3.52
N MET A 55 7.75 -6.22 4.34
CA MET A 55 9.12 -6.61 3.99
C MET A 55 9.23 -8.11 3.71
N LEU A 56 8.64 -8.95 4.57
CA LEU A 56 8.62 -10.41 4.37
C LEU A 56 7.82 -10.78 3.12
N GLU A 57 6.66 -10.16 2.90
CA GLU A 57 5.83 -10.37 1.71
C GLU A 57 6.57 -10.03 0.43
N ASN A 58 7.21 -8.86 0.34
CA ASN A 58 7.97 -8.40 -0.81
C ASN A 58 9.15 -9.33 -1.16
N ASN A 59 9.68 -10.06 -0.17
CA ASN A 59 10.75 -11.02 -0.36
C ASN A 59 10.26 -12.48 -0.46
N GLY A 60 8.94 -12.71 -0.53
CA GLY A 60 8.35 -14.03 -0.61
C GLY A 60 8.58 -14.90 0.63
N LEU A 61 8.80 -14.25 1.78
CA LEU A 61 9.07 -14.90 3.06
C LEU A 61 7.86 -14.92 3.99
N LEU A 62 6.73 -14.32 3.60
CA LEU A 62 5.49 -14.34 4.39
C LEU A 62 4.77 -15.69 4.18
N ASP A 63 5.43 -16.74 4.64
CA ASP A 63 4.99 -18.13 4.58
C ASP A 63 5.44 -18.85 5.85
N GLU A 64 4.52 -19.52 6.53
CA GLU A 64 4.78 -20.14 7.84
C GLU A 64 5.89 -21.20 7.76
N SER A 65 5.90 -22.01 6.70
CA SER A 65 6.89 -23.06 6.51
C SER A 65 8.29 -22.49 6.30
N LYS A 66 8.40 -21.41 5.47
CA LYS A 66 9.67 -20.72 5.24
C LYS A 66 10.16 -20.03 6.51
N LEU A 67 9.27 -19.34 7.23
CA LEU A 67 9.64 -18.67 8.49
C LEU A 67 10.07 -19.69 9.53
N SER A 68 9.38 -20.81 9.68
CA SER A 68 9.77 -21.90 10.56
C SER A 68 11.17 -22.42 10.24
N HIS A 69 11.46 -22.64 8.95
CA HIS A 69 12.79 -23.06 8.52
C HIS A 69 13.87 -22.00 8.85
N PHE A 70 13.60 -20.70 8.63
CA PHE A 70 14.56 -19.65 9.00
C PHE A 70 14.77 -19.55 10.53
N ILE A 71 13.74 -19.80 11.32
CA ILE A 71 13.86 -19.88 12.79
C ILE A 71 14.75 -21.06 13.18
N ASP A 72 14.60 -22.23 12.54
CA ASP A 72 15.44 -23.38 12.81
C ASP A 72 16.90 -23.15 12.38
N LEU A 73 17.14 -22.43 11.27
CA LEU A 73 18.47 -21.97 10.87
C LEU A 73 19.11 -21.05 11.92
N ASP A 74 18.34 -20.08 12.44
CA ASP A 74 18.80 -19.17 13.51
C ASP A 74 19.18 -19.94 14.80
N LYS A 75 18.41 -21.00 15.09
CA LYS A 75 18.68 -21.94 16.19
C LYS A 75 19.82 -22.90 15.92
N LYS A 76 20.47 -22.81 14.76
CA LYS A 76 21.60 -23.67 14.33
C LYS A 76 21.22 -25.15 14.24
N ASP A 77 19.99 -25.47 13.86
CA ASP A 77 19.59 -26.86 13.64
C ASP A 77 20.36 -27.48 12.47
N PRO A 78 21.12 -28.58 12.67
CA PRO A 78 21.96 -29.15 11.61
C PRO A 78 21.17 -29.64 10.38
N ALA A 79 19.95 -30.15 10.59
CA ALA A 79 19.12 -30.64 9.50
C ALA A 79 18.55 -29.47 8.67
N ALA A 80 18.20 -28.37 9.32
CA ALA A 80 17.78 -27.15 8.63
C ALA A 80 18.92 -26.55 7.81
N ILE A 81 20.13 -26.51 8.37
CA ILE A 81 21.32 -26.02 7.67
C ILE A 81 21.64 -26.91 6.44
N ALA A 82 21.66 -28.22 6.61
CA ALA A 82 21.90 -29.14 5.52
C ALA A 82 20.87 -29.01 4.40
N LYS A 83 19.59 -28.87 4.76
CA LYS A 83 18.51 -28.63 3.81
C LYS A 83 18.71 -27.30 3.08
N PHE A 84 19.04 -26.20 3.77
CA PHE A 84 19.28 -24.90 3.18
C PHE A 84 20.39 -24.93 2.14
N LEU A 85 21.55 -25.50 2.49
CA LEU A 85 22.68 -25.65 1.57
C LEU A 85 22.29 -26.44 0.32
N LYS A 86 21.58 -27.56 0.50
CA LYS A 86 21.11 -28.40 -0.59
C LYS A 86 20.12 -27.65 -1.49
N ASP A 87 19.12 -27.00 -0.92
CA ASP A 87 18.08 -26.28 -1.65
C ASP A 87 18.67 -25.09 -2.44
N LYS A 88 19.73 -24.47 -1.92
CA LYS A 88 20.46 -23.36 -2.57
C LYS A 88 21.60 -23.82 -3.46
N GLN A 89 21.87 -25.13 -3.53
CA GLN A 89 22.99 -25.72 -4.30
C GLN A 89 24.35 -25.13 -3.90
N ILE A 90 24.54 -24.87 -2.61
CA ILE A 90 25.79 -24.38 -2.05
C ILE A 90 26.60 -25.56 -1.54
N ASP A 91 27.81 -25.78 -2.09
CA ASP A 91 28.73 -26.75 -1.54
C ASP A 91 29.40 -26.20 -0.28
N PRO A 92 29.30 -26.88 0.87
CA PRO A 92 29.99 -26.47 2.07
C PRO A 92 31.49 -26.27 1.92
N LEU A 93 32.12 -27.02 0.98
CA LEU A 93 33.55 -26.93 0.70
C LEU A 93 33.96 -25.65 -0.04
N ASP A 94 33.00 -25.01 -0.73
CA ASP A 94 33.22 -23.73 -1.43
C ASP A 94 33.10 -22.54 -0.50
N LEU A 95 32.67 -22.75 0.75
CA LEU A 95 32.55 -21.70 1.75
C LEU A 95 33.90 -21.49 2.46
N ASP A 96 34.54 -20.35 2.22
CA ASP A 96 35.75 -20.01 2.95
C ASP A 96 35.37 -19.59 4.39
N MET A 97 35.60 -20.52 5.33
CA MET A 97 35.37 -20.32 6.75
C MET A 97 36.60 -19.75 7.48
N SER A 98 37.71 -19.54 6.75
CA SER A 98 38.99 -19.09 7.33
C SER A 98 39.11 -17.58 7.42
N GLU A 99 38.38 -16.83 6.59
CA GLU A 99 38.35 -15.38 6.64
C GLU A 99 37.11 -14.88 7.43
N GLU A 100 37.31 -13.86 8.28
CA GLU A 100 36.21 -13.10 8.86
C GLU A 100 35.46 -12.39 7.73
N THR A 101 34.49 -13.07 7.15
CA THR A 101 33.61 -12.46 6.15
C THR A 101 32.85 -11.30 6.78
N GLN A 102 33.20 -10.07 6.43
CA GLN A 102 32.48 -8.88 6.85
C GLN A 102 31.12 -8.84 6.11
N TYR A 103 30.19 -9.71 6.52
CA TYR A 103 28.82 -9.67 6.00
C TYR A 103 28.11 -8.42 6.47
N LYS A 104 27.65 -7.61 5.51
CA LYS A 104 26.75 -6.48 5.76
C LYS A 104 25.36 -6.83 5.20
N PRO A 105 24.34 -6.91 6.06
CA PRO A 105 23.01 -7.22 5.58
C PRO A 105 22.50 -6.13 4.62
N THR A 106 21.89 -6.55 3.53
CA THR A 106 21.19 -5.65 2.61
C THR A 106 19.95 -5.09 3.31
N ASN A 107 19.71 -3.79 3.13
CA ASN A 107 18.51 -3.16 3.69
C ASN A 107 17.29 -3.48 2.83
N HIS A 108 16.39 -4.30 3.35
CA HIS A 108 15.09 -4.64 2.75
C HIS A 108 13.92 -3.89 3.38
N ALA A 109 14.20 -2.89 4.22
CA ALA A 109 13.14 -2.16 4.93
C ALA A 109 12.20 -1.43 3.98
N VAL A 110 10.90 -1.50 4.27
CA VAL A 110 9.86 -0.80 3.53
C VAL A 110 9.76 0.64 4.05
N SER A 111 9.81 1.61 3.15
CA SER A 111 9.71 3.03 3.49
C SER A 111 8.26 3.42 3.87
N ASP A 112 8.12 4.56 4.58
CA ASP A 112 6.79 5.10 4.88
C ASP A 112 6.02 5.51 3.63
N ASP A 113 6.72 5.97 2.59
CA ASP A 113 6.11 6.33 1.31
C ASP A 113 5.57 5.09 0.60
N GLN A 114 6.33 4.00 0.61
CA GLN A 114 5.88 2.73 0.05
C GLN A 114 4.68 2.15 0.79
N MET A 115 4.65 2.25 2.12
CA MET A 115 3.48 1.82 2.91
C MET A 115 2.24 2.63 2.55
N ARG A 116 2.37 3.97 2.50
CA ARG A 116 1.25 4.86 2.12
C ARG A 116 0.76 4.61 0.69
N PHE A 117 1.71 4.42 -0.24
CA PHE A 117 1.35 4.11 -1.62
C PHE A 117 0.61 2.78 -1.74
N ASN A 118 1.09 1.73 -1.06
CA ASN A 118 0.44 0.42 -1.09
C ASN A 118 -0.98 0.46 -0.50
N GLU A 119 -1.18 1.18 0.62
CA GLU A 119 -2.49 1.36 1.24
C GLU A 119 -3.48 1.99 0.26
N VAL A 120 -3.11 3.11 -0.36
CA VAL A 120 -3.96 3.79 -1.37
C VAL A 120 -4.16 2.92 -2.61
N LEU A 121 -3.12 2.19 -3.04
CA LEU A 121 -3.21 1.29 -4.18
C LEU A 121 -4.24 0.16 -3.94
N GLU A 122 -4.24 -0.45 -2.75
CA GLU A 122 -5.22 -1.47 -2.37
C GLU A 122 -6.63 -0.91 -2.34
N ASP A 123 -6.81 0.28 -1.75
CA ASP A 123 -8.10 0.98 -1.70
C ASP A 123 -8.62 1.28 -3.12
N VAL A 124 -7.79 1.85 -3.99
CA VAL A 124 -8.16 2.15 -5.38
C VAL A 124 -8.46 0.87 -6.14
N GLN A 125 -7.65 -0.18 -6.03
CA GLN A 125 -7.88 -1.45 -6.73
C GLN A 125 -9.18 -2.15 -6.31
N SER A 126 -9.71 -1.84 -5.14
CA SER A 126 -11.00 -2.34 -4.66
C SER A 126 -12.21 -1.68 -5.34
N THR A 127 -12.00 -0.57 -6.06
CA THR A 127 -13.05 0.16 -6.78
C THR A 127 -13.29 -0.42 -8.19
N PRO A 128 -14.46 -0.17 -8.80
CA PRO A 128 -14.78 -0.70 -10.14
C PRO A 128 -13.77 -0.32 -11.23
N PHE A 129 -13.24 0.92 -11.20
CA PHE A 129 -12.29 1.44 -12.19
C PHE A 129 -10.83 1.31 -11.76
N GLY A 130 -10.57 0.90 -10.53
CA GLY A 130 -9.23 0.98 -9.93
C GLY A 130 -8.17 0.18 -10.66
N LYS A 131 -8.47 -1.05 -11.09
CA LYS A 131 -7.52 -1.88 -11.84
C LYS A 131 -7.11 -1.24 -13.16
N GLU A 132 -8.08 -0.68 -13.89
CA GLU A 132 -7.81 0.00 -15.15
C GLU A 132 -7.05 1.30 -14.92
N THR A 133 -7.37 2.07 -13.89
CA THR A 133 -6.66 3.28 -13.50
C THR A 133 -5.18 3.00 -13.27
N VAL A 134 -4.87 1.95 -12.50
CA VAL A 134 -3.49 1.53 -12.24
C VAL A 134 -2.79 1.11 -13.52
N GLN A 135 -3.45 0.36 -14.41
CA GLN A 135 -2.87 -0.06 -15.69
C GLN A 135 -2.57 1.12 -16.62
N ILE A 136 -3.42 2.15 -16.66
CA ILE A 136 -3.19 3.36 -17.45
C ILE A 136 -1.93 4.08 -16.93
N ILE A 137 -1.82 4.30 -15.63
CA ILE A 137 -0.66 4.95 -15.03
C ILE A 137 0.62 4.14 -15.30
N ASP A 138 0.58 2.81 -15.14
CA ASP A 138 1.74 1.96 -15.35
C ASP A 138 2.20 1.91 -16.81
N LYS A 139 1.27 1.82 -17.77
CA LYS A 139 1.58 1.59 -19.19
C LYS A 139 1.70 2.85 -20.03
N GLN A 140 0.97 3.92 -19.67
CA GLN A 140 0.83 5.10 -20.54
C GLN A 140 1.55 6.32 -19.97
N TRP A 141 1.81 6.37 -18.65
CA TRP A 141 2.46 7.52 -18.04
C TRP A 141 3.98 7.37 -18.03
N ASP A 142 4.68 8.49 -18.18
CA ASP A 142 6.12 8.55 -18.08
C ASP A 142 6.62 8.28 -16.65
N LYS A 143 7.90 7.90 -16.51
CA LYS A 143 8.50 7.54 -15.22
C LYS A 143 8.52 8.67 -14.19
N VAL A 144 8.57 9.94 -14.65
CA VAL A 144 8.54 11.10 -13.75
C VAL A 144 7.15 11.24 -13.14
N SER A 145 6.12 11.14 -13.97
CA SER A 145 4.72 11.19 -13.53
C SER A 145 4.36 10.02 -12.63
N GLN A 146 4.79 8.79 -12.97
CA GLN A 146 4.66 7.62 -12.08
C GLN A 146 5.34 7.85 -10.72
N GLY A 147 6.54 8.44 -10.72
CA GLY A 147 7.27 8.78 -9.49
C GLY A 147 6.55 9.82 -8.62
N ARG A 148 5.80 10.75 -9.22
CA ARG A 148 4.95 11.70 -8.47
C ARG A 148 3.78 10.99 -7.80
N VAL A 149 3.09 10.10 -8.52
CA VAL A 149 2.00 9.28 -7.96
C VAL A 149 2.49 8.45 -6.77
N PHE A 150 3.69 7.89 -6.86
CA PHE A 150 4.30 7.15 -5.75
C PHE A 150 4.54 8.03 -4.51
N LYS A 151 5.03 9.25 -4.69
CA LYS A 151 5.30 10.19 -3.59
C LYS A 151 4.02 10.81 -3.01
N GLU A 152 3.02 11.04 -3.86
CA GLU A 152 1.73 11.62 -3.52
C GLU A 152 0.58 10.69 -3.94
N PRO A 153 0.31 9.63 -3.19
CA PRO A 153 -0.69 8.62 -3.56
C PRO A 153 -2.11 9.17 -3.74
N LYS A 154 -2.42 10.32 -3.16
CA LYS A 154 -3.69 11.04 -3.40
C LYS A 154 -3.95 11.35 -4.87
N ILE A 155 -2.90 11.45 -5.69
CA ILE A 155 -3.04 11.62 -7.14
C ILE A 155 -3.72 10.39 -7.75
N LEU A 156 -3.38 9.19 -7.27
CA LEU A 156 -4.02 7.94 -7.72
C LEU A 156 -5.52 7.93 -7.41
N GLU A 157 -5.89 8.30 -6.17
CA GLU A 157 -7.31 8.44 -5.76
C GLU A 157 -8.04 9.46 -6.65
N LEU A 158 -7.43 10.61 -6.90
CA LEU A 158 -8.02 11.67 -7.72
C LEU A 158 -8.25 11.20 -9.16
N ILE A 159 -7.26 10.57 -9.79
CA ILE A 159 -7.39 10.02 -11.15
C ILE A 159 -8.49 8.97 -11.20
N ASN A 160 -8.54 8.07 -10.20
CA ASN A 160 -9.60 7.07 -10.13
C ASN A 160 -10.99 7.70 -10.03
N THR A 161 -11.15 8.71 -9.17
CA THR A 161 -12.42 9.46 -9.04
C THR A 161 -12.79 10.17 -10.35
N HIS A 162 -11.83 10.77 -11.05
CA HIS A 162 -12.07 11.40 -12.36
C HIS A 162 -12.49 10.38 -13.42
N ARG A 163 -11.98 9.16 -13.36
CA ARG A 163 -12.41 8.08 -14.24
C ARG A 163 -13.83 7.60 -13.91
N GLU A 164 -14.14 7.42 -12.64
CA GLU A 164 -15.50 7.05 -12.20
C GLU A 164 -16.56 8.09 -12.62
N THR A 165 -16.17 9.37 -12.67
CA THR A 165 -17.06 10.47 -13.07
C THR A 165 -17.03 10.77 -14.59
N GLY A 166 -16.18 10.10 -15.36
CA GLY A 166 -16.00 10.36 -16.80
C GLY A 166 -15.22 11.63 -17.14
N ILE A 167 -14.77 12.38 -16.15
CA ILE A 167 -13.97 13.61 -16.34
C ILE A 167 -12.63 13.29 -17.01
N TYR A 168 -11.99 12.20 -16.62
CA TYR A 168 -10.70 11.79 -17.17
C TYR A 168 -10.78 11.60 -18.70
N ASP A 169 -11.77 10.87 -19.17
CA ASP A 169 -11.92 10.58 -20.60
C ASP A 169 -12.25 11.84 -21.40
N GLN A 170 -13.02 12.78 -20.83
CA GLN A 170 -13.29 14.07 -21.44
C GLN A 170 -12.01 14.92 -21.58
N VAL A 171 -11.18 14.95 -20.54
CA VAL A 171 -9.89 15.68 -20.57
C VAL A 171 -8.94 15.09 -21.61
N ILE A 172 -8.79 13.77 -21.66
CA ILE A 172 -7.93 13.10 -22.64
C ILE A 172 -8.43 13.37 -24.05
N SER A 173 -9.74 13.25 -24.31
CA SER A 173 -10.32 13.54 -25.62
C SER A 173 -10.05 14.98 -26.07
N GLU A 174 -10.12 15.95 -25.16
CA GLU A 174 -9.83 17.35 -25.47
C GLU A 174 -8.33 17.58 -25.68
N VAL A 175 -7.47 16.93 -24.93
CA VAL A 175 -6.00 16.96 -25.14
C VAL A 175 -5.65 16.42 -26.52
N ASP A 176 -6.20 15.28 -26.91
CA ASP A 176 -5.97 14.68 -28.22
C ASP A 176 -6.48 15.58 -29.35
N ARG A 177 -7.64 16.23 -29.17
CA ARG A 177 -8.16 17.22 -30.12
C ARG A 177 -7.21 18.43 -30.28
N LEU A 178 -6.65 18.95 -29.16
CA LEU A 178 -5.73 20.08 -29.20
C LEU A 178 -4.38 19.71 -29.83
N LYS A 179 -3.89 18.47 -29.64
CA LYS A 179 -2.72 17.94 -30.35
C LYS A 179 -2.96 17.87 -31.85
N LEU A 180 -4.08 17.31 -32.29
CA LEU A 180 -4.45 17.22 -33.70
C LEU A 180 -4.53 18.62 -34.37
N LEU A 181 -4.91 19.65 -33.60
CA LEU A 181 -4.96 21.03 -34.06
C LEU A 181 -3.62 21.78 -33.96
N ASN A 182 -2.54 21.11 -33.52
CA ASN A 182 -1.22 21.70 -33.24
C ASN A 182 -1.26 22.88 -32.24
N VAL A 183 -2.25 22.90 -31.33
CA VAL A 183 -2.35 23.92 -30.27
C VAL A 183 -1.39 23.62 -29.13
N ILE A 184 -1.20 22.32 -28.86
CA ILE A 184 -0.24 21.79 -27.86
C ILE A 184 0.70 20.79 -28.56
N PRO A 185 1.95 20.61 -28.07
CA PRO A 185 2.89 19.64 -28.62
C PRO A 185 2.41 18.20 -28.41
N GLU A 186 2.89 17.30 -29.25
CA GLU A 186 2.64 15.85 -29.11
C GLU A 186 3.16 15.26 -27.81
#